data_7e3a5ca6548aeb592df030640fd70618
#
_entry.id   7e3a5ca6548aeb592df030640fd70618
#
_cell.length_a   1.000
_cell.length_b   1.000
_cell.length_c   1.000
_cell.angle_alpha   90.00
_cell.angle_beta   90.00
_cell.angle_gamma   90.00
#
_symmetry.space_group_name_H-M   'P 1'
#
loop_
_entity.id
_entity.type
_entity.pdbx_description
1 polymer ?
#
loop_
_entity_poly.entity_id
_entity_poly.type
_entity_poly.pdbx_seq_one_letter_code
_entity_poly.pdbx_strand_id
1 'polypeptide(L)'
;YEGNVLKGKHNVSENRSRLLPQINIGAGLNDNFTPPVSVTDGRAYGKPYNVTKTLQYNSSASIQLQMPLYSQTALTALEISKTLDQLNTLSYSKAKEDQIVQISKMYYLAQNTEEQIGIIKDNIKRLEELRDITQAFHDNDMALSVDVKRVNVNLENLSVQYDNAKAMLIQQYNMLKYVIDYPAEQDIVVEKANVEQIDMAALTGLNEN
;
A
#
# COMPACT_ATOMS: atom_id res chain seq x y z
N TYR A 1 -2.87 -5.35 -0.23
CA TYR A 1 -3.31 -5.90 1.07
C TYR A 1 -4.23 -7.11 0.87
N GLU A 2 -5.19 -7.08 -0.05
CA GLU A 2 -6.07 -8.22 -0.35
C GLU A 2 -5.28 -9.48 -0.77
N GLY A 3 -4.25 -9.31 -1.61
CA GLY A 3 -3.33 -10.40 -1.97
C GLY A 3 -2.63 -11.04 -0.75
N ASN A 4 -2.35 -10.28 0.31
CA ASN A 4 -1.75 -10.82 1.53
C ASN A 4 -2.76 -11.67 2.33
N VAL A 5 -4.03 -11.32 2.32
CA VAL A 5 -5.09 -12.14 2.93
C VAL A 5 -5.23 -13.48 2.20
N LEU A 6 -5.23 -13.47 0.86
CA LEU A 6 -5.23 -14.71 0.07
C LEU A 6 -3.99 -15.55 0.32
N LYS A 7 -2.81 -14.93 0.37
CA LYS A 7 -1.56 -15.62 0.71
C LYS A 7 -1.60 -16.24 2.11
N GLY A 8 -2.19 -15.56 3.09
CA GLY A 8 -2.39 -16.10 4.44
C GLY A 8 -3.19 -17.39 4.43
N LYS A 9 -4.32 -17.42 3.74
CA LYS A 9 -5.17 -18.61 3.59
C LYS A 9 -4.43 -19.77 2.90
N HIS A 10 -3.64 -19.48 1.86
CA HIS A 10 -2.84 -20.50 1.18
C HIS A 10 -1.72 -21.04 2.08
N ASN A 11 -1.08 -20.21 2.89
CA ASN A 11 -0.07 -20.65 3.86
C ASN A 11 -0.67 -21.58 4.92
N VAL A 12 -1.90 -21.32 5.39
CA VAL A 12 -2.61 -22.23 6.29
C VAL A 12 -2.85 -23.57 5.63
N SER A 13 -3.31 -23.57 4.37
CA SER A 13 -3.54 -24.79 3.58
C SER A 13 -2.24 -25.58 3.35
N GLU A 14 -1.14 -24.89 3.04
CA GLU A 14 0.18 -25.50 2.88
C GLU A 14 0.66 -26.17 4.17
N ASN A 15 0.61 -25.46 5.32
CA ASN A 15 1.02 -26.05 6.59
C ASN A 15 0.11 -27.21 7.01
N ARG A 16 -1.18 -27.17 6.67
CA ARG A 16 -2.09 -28.30 6.86
C ARG A 16 -1.71 -29.50 6.00
N SER A 17 -1.27 -29.28 4.76
CA SER A 17 -0.87 -30.35 3.84
C SER A 17 0.34 -31.15 4.33
N ARG A 18 1.22 -30.53 5.16
CA ARG A 18 2.38 -31.20 5.76
C ARG A 18 2.00 -32.28 6.77
N LEU A 19 0.76 -32.28 7.27
CA LEU A 19 0.21 -33.30 8.15
C LEU A 19 -0.46 -34.46 7.37
N LEU A 20 -0.60 -34.32 6.05
CA LEU A 20 -1.20 -35.32 5.18
C LEU A 20 -0.14 -36.28 4.62
N PRO A 21 -0.55 -37.48 4.17
CA PRO A 21 0.34 -38.42 3.47
C PRO A 21 0.98 -37.74 2.24
N GLN A 22 2.28 -37.84 2.14
CA GLN A 22 3.05 -37.34 0.99
C GLN A 22 3.59 -38.50 0.19
N ILE A 23 3.37 -38.48 -1.12
CA ILE A 23 3.87 -39.48 -2.07
C ILE A 23 4.97 -38.81 -2.89
N ASN A 24 6.20 -39.30 -2.73
CA ASN A 24 7.34 -38.88 -3.51
C ASN A 24 7.71 -39.95 -4.52
N ILE A 25 7.82 -39.57 -5.78
CA ILE A 25 8.24 -40.47 -6.88
C ILE A 25 9.60 -39.98 -7.35
N GLY A 26 10.59 -40.82 -7.32
CA GLY A 26 11.93 -40.52 -7.78
C GLY A 26 12.37 -41.51 -8.85
N ALA A 27 13.02 -41.02 -9.91
CA ALA A 27 13.71 -41.83 -10.90
C ALA A 27 15.11 -41.27 -11.12
N GLY A 28 16.08 -42.12 -11.13
CA GLY A 28 17.49 -41.71 -11.32
C GLY A 28 18.16 -42.65 -12.32
N LEU A 29 18.98 -42.10 -13.21
CA LEU A 29 19.92 -42.81 -14.06
C LEU A 29 21.32 -42.28 -13.76
N ASN A 30 22.23 -43.20 -13.39
CA ASN A 30 23.59 -42.84 -13.06
C ASN A 30 24.57 -43.62 -13.97
N ASP A 31 25.48 -42.89 -14.62
CA ASP A 31 26.56 -43.44 -15.43
C ASP A 31 27.87 -43.23 -14.68
N ASN A 32 28.52 -44.34 -14.32
CA ASN A 32 29.85 -44.33 -13.65
C ASN A 32 30.95 -44.49 -14.70
N PHE A 33 31.52 -43.40 -15.16
CA PHE A 33 32.64 -43.42 -16.13
C PHE A 33 33.82 -44.25 -15.66
N THR A 34 34.06 -44.28 -14.35
CA THR A 34 35.08 -45.13 -13.71
C THR A 34 34.43 -45.98 -12.61
N PRO A 35 33.87 -47.14 -12.96
CA PRO A 35 33.23 -48.01 -11.97
C PRO A 35 34.19 -48.40 -10.85
N PRO A 36 33.83 -48.16 -9.59
CA PRO A 36 34.69 -48.55 -8.47
C PRO A 36 34.81 -50.07 -8.39
N VAL A 37 36.01 -50.53 -8.09
CA VAL A 37 36.31 -51.94 -7.90
C VAL A 37 36.46 -52.19 -6.40
N SER A 38 35.64 -53.10 -5.87
CA SER A 38 35.77 -53.54 -4.47
C SER A 38 36.44 -54.93 -4.42
N VAL A 39 37.48 -55.01 -3.58
CA VAL A 39 38.19 -56.26 -3.32
C VAL A 39 37.85 -56.71 -1.92
N THR A 40 37.24 -57.89 -1.79
CA THR A 40 36.87 -58.48 -0.50
C THR A 40 37.54 -59.81 -0.30
N ASP A 41 37.65 -60.28 0.96
CA ASP A 41 38.19 -61.59 1.28
C ASP A 41 37.37 -62.70 0.62
N GLY A 42 38.03 -63.52 -0.21
CA GLY A 42 37.41 -64.58 -0.99
C GLY A 42 37.48 -65.95 -0.35
N ARG A 43 38.02 -66.07 0.86
CA ARG A 43 38.25 -67.38 1.52
C ARG A 43 36.98 -68.21 1.68
N ALA A 44 35.83 -67.55 1.88
CA ALA A 44 34.53 -68.24 1.94
C ALA A 44 34.15 -68.93 0.64
N TYR A 45 34.77 -68.57 -0.49
CA TYR A 45 34.53 -69.12 -1.80
C TYR A 45 35.75 -69.92 -2.36
N GLY A 46 36.70 -70.26 -1.48
CA GLY A 46 37.92 -70.98 -1.85
C GLY A 46 38.91 -70.19 -2.73
N LYS A 47 38.85 -68.88 -2.69
CA LYS A 47 39.73 -67.96 -3.43
C LYS A 47 40.40 -66.97 -2.45
N PRO A 48 41.66 -66.52 -2.73
CA PRO A 48 42.36 -65.60 -1.84
C PRO A 48 41.70 -64.22 -1.77
N TYR A 49 40.98 -63.78 -2.81
CA TYR A 49 40.24 -62.52 -2.86
C TYR A 49 39.06 -62.64 -3.87
N ASN A 50 38.06 -61.83 -3.67
CA ASN A 50 36.94 -61.65 -4.59
C ASN A 50 36.89 -60.22 -5.09
N VAL A 51 36.81 -60.01 -6.40
CA VAL A 51 36.81 -58.70 -7.05
C VAL A 51 35.41 -58.45 -7.61
N THR A 52 34.76 -57.44 -7.10
CA THR A 52 33.46 -57.01 -7.58
C THR A 52 33.57 -55.66 -8.26
N LYS A 53 33.15 -55.53 -9.50
CA LYS A 53 33.02 -54.24 -10.20
C LYS A 53 31.60 -53.74 -10.09
N THR A 54 31.43 -52.50 -9.76
CA THR A 54 30.13 -51.81 -9.85
C THR A 54 29.74 -51.69 -11.31
N LEU A 55 28.44 -51.75 -11.61
CA LEU A 55 27.93 -51.53 -12.96
C LEU A 55 28.17 -50.11 -13.42
N GLN A 56 28.53 -49.93 -14.70
CA GLN A 56 28.72 -48.64 -15.31
C GLN A 56 27.41 -47.85 -15.29
N TYR A 57 26.30 -48.48 -15.71
CA TYR A 57 24.98 -47.86 -15.71
C TYR A 57 24.15 -48.42 -14.56
N ASN A 58 23.59 -47.50 -13.78
CA ASN A 58 22.68 -47.84 -12.70
C ASN A 58 21.42 -47.01 -12.85
N SER A 59 20.26 -47.70 -12.93
CA SER A 59 18.95 -47.06 -12.93
C SER A 59 18.22 -47.41 -11.64
N SER A 60 17.58 -46.40 -11.05
CA SER A 60 16.77 -46.55 -9.85
C SER A 60 15.40 -45.89 -10.04
N ALA A 61 14.38 -46.52 -9.53
CA ALA A 61 13.05 -45.97 -9.42
C ALA A 61 12.54 -46.22 -8.00
N SER A 62 12.01 -45.16 -7.37
CA SER A 62 11.50 -45.28 -6.01
C SER A 62 10.16 -44.58 -5.89
N ILE A 63 9.26 -45.19 -5.14
CA ILE A 63 7.99 -44.57 -4.69
C ILE A 63 8.06 -44.60 -3.16
N GLN A 64 7.96 -43.45 -2.56
CA GLN A 64 8.02 -43.29 -1.10
C GLN A 64 6.73 -42.62 -0.60
N LEU A 65 6.00 -43.30 0.27
CA LEU A 65 4.87 -42.76 1.02
C LEU A 65 5.34 -42.39 2.43
N GLN A 66 5.18 -41.14 2.81
CA GLN A 66 5.56 -40.64 4.13
C GLN A 66 4.37 -39.90 4.73
N MET A 67 4.04 -40.22 5.98
CA MET A 67 3.02 -39.52 6.77
C MET A 67 3.51 -39.35 8.19
N PRO A 68 3.60 -38.11 8.72
CA PRO A 68 3.92 -37.90 10.13
C PRO A 68 2.72 -38.33 10.99
N LEU A 69 2.90 -39.30 11.88
CA LEU A 69 1.85 -39.70 12.83
C LEU A 69 1.68 -38.64 13.95
N TYR A 70 2.77 -38.04 14.34
CA TYR A 70 2.81 -36.92 15.30
C TYR A 70 4.01 -36.01 15.01
N SER A 71 3.76 -34.73 14.95
CA SER A 71 4.81 -33.71 14.83
C SER A 71 4.38 -32.44 15.52
N GLN A 72 4.93 -32.18 16.70
CA GLN A 72 4.65 -30.95 17.45
C GLN A 72 5.02 -29.70 16.65
N THR A 73 6.15 -29.75 15.93
CA THR A 73 6.60 -28.64 15.07
C THR A 73 5.59 -28.32 13.97
N ALA A 74 5.01 -29.34 13.30
CA ALA A 74 4.03 -29.12 12.25
C ALA A 74 2.70 -28.59 12.83
N LEU A 75 2.27 -29.06 14.00
CA LEU A 75 1.07 -28.55 14.68
C LEU A 75 1.25 -27.08 15.10
N THR A 76 2.39 -26.74 15.70
CA THR A 76 2.70 -25.35 16.09
C THR A 76 2.81 -24.44 14.84
N ALA A 77 3.44 -24.91 13.75
CA ALA A 77 3.49 -24.18 12.50
C ALA A 77 2.11 -23.90 11.90
N LEU A 78 1.19 -24.85 12.01
CA LEU A 78 -0.20 -24.67 11.59
C LEU A 78 -0.92 -23.62 12.45
N GLU A 79 -0.71 -23.63 13.75
CA GLU A 79 -1.29 -22.63 14.67
C GLU A 79 -0.75 -21.23 14.43
N ILE A 80 0.57 -21.11 14.24
CA ILE A 80 1.21 -19.84 13.85
C ILE A 80 0.64 -19.34 12.52
N SER A 81 0.46 -20.22 11.53
CA SER A 81 -0.07 -19.81 10.22
C SER A 81 -1.52 -19.31 10.29
N LYS A 82 -2.36 -19.88 11.17
CA LYS A 82 -3.72 -19.39 11.44
C LYS A 82 -3.70 -18.00 12.09
N THR A 83 -2.81 -17.78 13.05
CA THR A 83 -2.65 -16.48 13.71
C THR A 83 -2.17 -15.41 12.72
N LEU A 84 -1.23 -15.78 11.81
CA LEU A 84 -0.78 -14.90 10.74
C LEU A 84 -1.89 -14.57 9.73
N ASP A 85 -2.78 -15.51 9.43
CA ASP A 85 -3.94 -15.25 8.56
C ASP A 85 -4.90 -14.24 9.20
N GLN A 86 -5.17 -14.37 10.51
CA GLN A 86 -5.94 -13.38 11.27
C GLN A 86 -5.26 -12.01 11.28
N LEU A 87 -3.94 -11.97 11.48
CA LEU A 87 -3.15 -10.73 11.43
C LEU A 87 -3.23 -10.05 10.05
N ASN A 88 -3.14 -10.83 8.96
CA ASN A 88 -3.28 -10.31 7.59
C ASN A 88 -4.67 -9.72 7.35
N THR A 89 -5.72 -10.37 7.87
CA THR A 89 -7.10 -9.89 7.78
C THR A 89 -7.29 -8.58 8.55
N LEU A 90 -6.76 -8.49 9.75
CA LEU A 90 -6.82 -7.28 10.57
C LEU A 90 -6.01 -6.15 9.95
N SER A 91 -4.83 -6.46 9.40
CA SER A 91 -3.99 -5.49 8.68
C SER A 91 -4.67 -4.93 7.42
N TYR A 92 -5.46 -5.76 6.73
CA TYR A 92 -6.28 -5.32 5.59
C TYR A 92 -7.38 -4.34 6.05
N SER A 93 -8.10 -4.66 7.13
CA SER A 93 -9.12 -3.77 7.70
C SER A 93 -8.52 -2.44 8.14
N LYS A 94 -7.38 -2.47 8.85
CA LYS A 94 -6.65 -1.26 9.23
C LYS A 94 -6.23 -0.43 8.03
N ALA A 95 -5.67 -1.05 6.99
CA ALA A 95 -5.25 -0.33 5.78
C ALA A 95 -6.44 0.35 5.08
N LYS A 96 -7.62 -0.29 5.10
CA LYS A 96 -8.86 0.31 4.58
C LYS A 96 -9.29 1.53 5.39
N GLU A 97 -9.22 1.46 6.71
CA GLU A 97 -9.53 2.58 7.59
C GLU A 97 -8.53 3.74 7.39
N ASP A 98 -7.23 3.44 7.35
CA ASP A 98 -6.18 4.43 7.09
C ASP A 98 -6.41 5.14 5.74
N GLN A 99 -6.82 4.39 4.70
CA GLN A 99 -7.16 4.94 3.39
C GLN A 99 -8.35 5.91 3.46
N ILE A 100 -9.42 5.53 4.17
CA ILE A 100 -10.59 6.39 4.37
C ILE A 100 -10.20 7.69 5.07
N VAL A 101 -9.39 7.61 6.13
CA VAL A 101 -8.89 8.78 6.84
C VAL A 101 -8.06 9.68 5.93
N GLN A 102 -7.20 9.10 5.09
CA GLN A 102 -6.39 9.85 4.15
C GLN A 102 -7.24 10.58 3.11
N ILE A 103 -8.22 9.91 2.52
CA ILE A 103 -9.16 10.50 1.56
C ILE A 103 -9.93 11.65 2.23
N SER A 104 -10.45 11.43 3.44
CA SER A 104 -11.18 12.46 4.18
C SER A 104 -10.32 13.71 4.45
N LYS A 105 -9.05 13.53 4.85
CA LYS A 105 -8.12 14.64 5.05
C LYS A 105 -7.90 15.45 3.76
N MET A 106 -7.70 14.77 2.63
CA MET A 106 -7.50 15.45 1.34
C MET A 106 -8.77 16.18 0.88
N TYR A 107 -9.94 15.58 1.11
CA TYR A 107 -11.23 16.18 0.82
C TYR A 107 -11.43 17.49 1.59
N TYR A 108 -11.25 17.48 2.92
CA TYR A 108 -11.39 18.69 3.73
C TYR A 108 -10.31 19.73 3.46
N LEU A 109 -9.10 19.29 3.09
CA LEU A 109 -8.02 20.20 2.69
C LEU A 109 -8.39 20.95 1.40
N ALA A 110 -8.94 20.26 0.41
CA ALA A 110 -9.40 20.87 -0.83
C ALA A 110 -10.56 21.86 -0.58
N GLN A 111 -11.54 21.50 0.24
CA GLN A 111 -12.63 22.40 0.62
C GLN A 111 -12.12 23.68 1.31
N ASN A 112 -11.20 23.53 2.27
CA ASN A 112 -10.64 24.67 2.98
C ASN A 112 -9.86 25.61 2.04
N THR A 113 -9.10 25.04 1.09
CA THR A 113 -8.41 25.83 0.05
C THR A 113 -9.40 26.55 -0.87
N GLU A 114 -10.50 25.91 -1.24
CA GLU A 114 -11.54 26.52 -2.06
C GLU A 114 -12.20 27.70 -1.34
N GLU A 115 -12.51 27.57 -0.06
CA GLU A 115 -13.02 28.67 0.76
C GLU A 115 -12.00 29.82 0.90
N GLN A 116 -10.73 29.47 1.09
CA GLN A 116 -9.64 30.46 1.14
C GLN A 116 -9.55 31.26 -0.18
N ILE A 117 -9.68 30.60 -1.33
CA ILE A 117 -9.73 31.24 -2.65
C ILE A 117 -10.90 32.23 -2.72
N GLY A 118 -12.09 31.86 -2.19
CA GLY A 118 -13.24 32.74 -2.10
C GLY A 118 -12.94 34.01 -1.29
N ILE A 119 -12.32 33.86 -0.10
CA ILE A 119 -11.94 34.97 0.76
C ILE A 119 -10.91 35.90 0.08
N ILE A 120 -9.90 35.32 -0.58
CA ILE A 120 -8.90 36.10 -1.32
C ILE A 120 -9.57 36.90 -2.44
N LYS A 121 -10.47 36.28 -3.19
CA LYS A 121 -11.24 36.93 -4.27
C LYS A 121 -12.05 38.12 -3.77
N ASP A 122 -12.75 37.98 -2.63
CA ASP A 122 -13.49 39.06 -2.00
C ASP A 122 -12.57 40.19 -1.53
N ASN A 123 -11.39 39.87 -1.02
CA ASN A 123 -10.40 40.86 -0.63
C ASN A 123 -9.81 41.61 -1.84
N ILE A 124 -9.57 40.92 -2.97
CA ILE A 124 -9.15 41.55 -4.23
C ILE A 124 -10.20 42.60 -4.63
N LYS A 125 -11.50 42.22 -4.65
CA LYS A 125 -12.56 43.15 -5.00
C LYS A 125 -12.58 44.40 -4.12
N ARG A 126 -12.42 44.24 -2.80
CA ARG A 126 -12.34 45.40 -1.86
C ARG A 126 -11.13 46.28 -2.11
N LEU A 127 -9.97 45.67 -2.47
CA LEU A 127 -8.79 46.46 -2.80
C LEU A 127 -8.91 47.17 -4.15
N GLU A 128 -9.63 46.59 -5.11
CA GLU A 128 -9.95 47.26 -6.37
C GLU A 128 -10.83 48.50 -6.13
N GLU A 129 -11.87 48.38 -5.32
CA GLU A 129 -12.70 49.52 -4.89
C GLU A 129 -11.88 50.59 -4.18
N LEU A 130 -10.99 50.18 -3.27
CA LEU A 130 -10.10 51.12 -2.57
C LEU A 130 -9.12 51.78 -3.53
N ARG A 131 -8.55 51.07 -4.52
CA ARG A 131 -7.70 51.66 -5.56
C ARG A 131 -8.44 52.73 -6.34
N ASP A 132 -9.67 52.47 -6.77
CA ASP A 132 -10.46 53.41 -7.56
C ASP A 132 -10.78 54.69 -6.74
N ILE A 133 -11.13 54.56 -5.47
CA ILE A 133 -11.33 55.69 -4.55
C ILE A 133 -10.03 56.46 -4.35
N THR A 134 -8.91 55.78 -4.09
CA THR A 134 -7.62 56.43 -3.86
C THR A 134 -7.12 57.14 -5.11
N GLN A 135 -7.35 56.53 -6.30
CA GLN A 135 -7.05 57.16 -7.57
C GLN A 135 -7.87 58.43 -7.80
N ALA A 136 -9.17 58.39 -7.52
CA ALA A 136 -10.04 59.57 -7.63
C ALA A 136 -9.62 60.71 -6.69
N PHE A 137 -9.18 60.39 -5.48
CA PHE A 137 -8.61 61.39 -4.57
C PHE A 137 -7.29 61.99 -5.08
N HIS A 138 -6.43 61.14 -5.65
CA HIS A 138 -5.18 61.58 -6.27
C HIS A 138 -5.44 62.53 -7.45
N ASP A 139 -6.39 62.21 -8.31
CA ASP A 139 -6.74 63.02 -9.48
C ASP A 139 -7.35 64.38 -9.10
N ASN A 140 -7.82 64.56 -7.86
CA ASN A 140 -8.28 65.80 -7.27
C ASN A 140 -7.29 66.46 -6.29
N ASP A 141 -5.99 66.06 -6.34
CA ASP A 141 -4.92 66.57 -5.48
C ASP A 141 -5.13 66.32 -3.96
N MET A 142 -6.01 65.37 -3.58
CA MET A 142 -6.33 65.03 -2.18
C MET A 142 -5.58 63.80 -1.66
N ALA A 143 -4.84 63.09 -2.48
CA ALA A 143 -4.03 61.93 -2.11
C ALA A 143 -2.67 61.95 -2.80
N LEU A 144 -1.65 61.33 -2.17
CA LEU A 144 -0.31 61.27 -2.74
C LEU A 144 -0.22 60.09 -3.77
N SER A 145 0.58 60.29 -4.80
CA SER A 145 0.88 59.22 -5.79
C SER A 145 1.45 57.93 -5.13
N VAL A 146 2.16 58.11 -4.00
CA VAL A 146 2.68 56.93 -3.27
C VAL A 146 1.57 56.08 -2.64
N ASP A 147 0.43 56.65 -2.29
CA ASP A 147 -0.69 55.92 -1.69
C ASP A 147 -1.38 55.05 -2.74
N VAL A 148 -1.58 55.57 -3.96
CA VAL A 148 -2.07 54.79 -5.13
C VAL A 148 -1.13 53.64 -5.45
N LYS A 149 0.18 53.91 -5.47
CA LYS A 149 1.19 52.84 -5.72
C LYS A 149 1.16 51.78 -4.64
N ARG A 150 0.95 52.14 -3.38
CA ARG A 150 0.86 51.17 -2.26
C ARG A 150 -0.34 50.24 -2.40
N VAL A 151 -1.50 50.79 -2.77
CA VAL A 151 -2.71 49.99 -3.01
C VAL A 151 -2.49 49.04 -4.19
N ASN A 152 -1.88 49.50 -5.28
CA ASN A 152 -1.58 48.66 -6.45
C ASN A 152 -0.62 47.52 -6.08
N VAL A 153 0.45 47.76 -5.33
CA VAL A 153 1.37 46.68 -4.89
C VAL A 153 0.65 45.66 -4.00
N ASN A 154 -0.27 46.09 -3.13
CA ASN A 154 -1.05 45.17 -2.33
C ASN A 154 -2.01 44.34 -3.18
N LEU A 155 -2.60 44.94 -4.18
CA LEU A 155 -3.48 44.23 -5.15
C LEU A 155 -2.71 43.16 -5.93
N GLU A 156 -1.52 43.52 -6.45
CA GLU A 156 -0.64 42.56 -7.16
C GLU A 156 -0.22 41.39 -6.22
N ASN A 157 0.17 41.69 -4.99
CA ASN A 157 0.53 40.66 -4.02
C ASN A 157 -0.64 39.71 -3.73
N LEU A 158 -1.86 40.24 -3.65
CA LEU A 158 -3.05 39.43 -3.40
C LEU A 158 -3.45 38.61 -4.63
N SER A 159 -3.24 39.16 -5.85
CA SER A 159 -3.43 38.42 -7.10
C SER A 159 -2.48 37.23 -7.22
N VAL A 160 -1.19 37.42 -6.86
CA VAL A 160 -0.23 36.31 -6.79
C VAL A 160 -0.63 35.24 -5.78
N GLN A 161 -1.15 35.65 -4.61
CA GLN A 161 -1.66 34.70 -3.61
C GLN A 161 -2.88 33.91 -4.14
N TYR A 162 -3.76 34.57 -4.87
CA TYR A 162 -4.91 33.93 -5.52
C TYR A 162 -4.47 32.85 -6.53
N ASP A 163 -3.52 33.19 -7.38
CA ASP A 163 -3.02 32.26 -8.40
C ASP A 163 -2.30 31.05 -7.77
N ASN A 164 -1.51 31.30 -6.72
CA ASN A 164 -0.86 30.24 -5.95
C ASN A 164 -1.89 29.32 -5.26
N ALA A 165 -2.94 29.88 -4.67
CA ALA A 165 -4.00 29.11 -4.04
C ALA A 165 -4.77 28.26 -5.07
N LYS A 166 -5.03 28.80 -6.28
CA LYS A 166 -5.62 28.04 -7.39
C LYS A 166 -4.73 26.87 -7.85
N ALA A 167 -3.43 27.12 -7.99
CA ALA A 167 -2.49 26.06 -8.36
C ALA A 167 -2.45 24.97 -7.30
N MET A 168 -2.47 25.34 -6.02
CA MET A 168 -2.53 24.40 -4.90
C MET A 168 -3.82 23.58 -4.92
N LEU A 169 -4.97 24.18 -5.19
CA LEU A 169 -6.26 23.48 -5.30
C LEU A 169 -6.23 22.43 -6.42
N ILE A 170 -5.70 22.79 -7.58
CA ILE A 170 -5.55 21.84 -8.71
C ILE A 170 -4.67 20.65 -8.31
N GLN A 171 -3.57 20.91 -7.61
CA GLN A 171 -2.69 19.85 -7.10
C GLN A 171 -3.41 18.95 -6.10
N GLN A 172 -4.21 19.50 -5.20
CA GLN A 172 -5.00 18.75 -4.20
C GLN A 172 -6.05 17.87 -4.88
N TYR A 173 -6.75 18.39 -5.90
CA TYR A 173 -7.70 17.60 -6.68
C TYR A 173 -7.02 16.47 -7.45
N ASN A 174 -5.86 16.72 -8.05
CA ASN A 174 -5.10 15.66 -8.72
C ASN A 174 -4.65 14.57 -7.76
N MET A 175 -4.23 14.95 -6.54
CA MET A 175 -3.88 14.02 -5.49
C MET A 175 -5.10 13.20 -5.01
N LEU A 176 -6.25 13.86 -4.87
CA LEU A 176 -7.50 13.18 -4.52
C LEU A 176 -7.90 12.17 -5.60
N LYS A 177 -7.87 12.57 -6.88
CA LYS A 177 -8.14 11.67 -8.02
C LYS A 177 -7.23 10.45 -7.99
N TYR A 178 -5.93 10.65 -7.76
CA TYR A 178 -4.96 9.57 -7.68
C TYR A 178 -5.29 8.57 -6.55
N VAL A 179 -5.65 9.06 -5.37
CA VAL A 179 -5.92 8.18 -4.21
C VAL A 179 -7.23 7.39 -4.35
N ILE A 180 -8.24 7.95 -5.06
CA ILE A 180 -9.51 7.25 -5.32
C ILE A 180 -9.53 6.48 -6.65
N ASP A 181 -8.37 6.42 -7.35
CA ASP A 181 -8.23 5.80 -8.69
C ASP A 181 -9.23 6.36 -9.72
N TYR A 182 -9.41 7.70 -9.70
CA TYR A 182 -10.28 8.40 -10.62
C TYR A 182 -9.50 8.88 -11.85
N PRO A 183 -10.07 8.82 -13.08
CA PRO A 183 -9.37 9.25 -14.29
C PRO A 183 -8.90 10.70 -14.20
N ALA A 184 -7.60 10.94 -14.46
CA ALA A 184 -6.99 12.26 -14.33
C ALA A 184 -7.60 13.32 -15.27
N GLU A 185 -8.14 12.87 -16.41
CA GLU A 185 -8.70 13.71 -17.47
C GLU A 185 -10.12 14.23 -17.15
N GLN A 186 -10.82 13.63 -16.21
CA GLN A 186 -12.17 14.02 -15.84
C GLN A 186 -12.13 15.04 -14.70
N ASP A 187 -12.94 16.08 -14.79
CA ASP A 187 -13.08 17.04 -13.70
C ASP A 187 -13.83 16.43 -12.52
N ILE A 188 -13.35 16.71 -11.33
CA ILE A 188 -13.99 16.33 -10.07
C ILE A 188 -14.55 17.58 -9.41
N VAL A 189 -15.81 17.52 -9.01
CA VAL A 189 -16.46 18.56 -8.20
C VAL A 189 -16.67 17.96 -6.81
N VAL A 190 -16.11 18.60 -5.81
CA VAL A 190 -16.26 18.18 -4.42
C VAL A 190 -17.48 18.88 -3.84
N GLU A 191 -18.47 18.11 -3.42
CA GLU A 191 -19.66 18.64 -2.76
C GLU A 191 -19.27 19.19 -1.38
N LYS A 192 -19.80 20.37 -1.01
CA LYS A 192 -19.52 20.94 0.31
C LYS A 192 -20.18 20.11 1.41
N ALA A 193 -19.37 19.60 2.34
CA ALA A 193 -19.90 18.95 3.52
C ALA A 193 -20.63 19.99 4.39
N ASN A 194 -21.88 19.74 4.67
CA ASN A 194 -22.63 20.56 5.63
C ASN A 194 -22.24 20.14 7.05
N VAL A 195 -21.29 20.86 7.64
CA VAL A 195 -20.74 20.56 8.98
C VAL A 195 -21.79 20.85 10.09
N GLU A 196 -22.83 21.62 9.81
CA GLU A 196 -23.88 21.95 10.79
C GLU A 196 -24.76 20.74 11.18
N GLN A 197 -24.68 19.64 10.43
CA GLN A 197 -25.46 18.42 10.70
C GLN A 197 -24.68 17.32 11.44
N ILE A 198 -23.47 17.58 11.91
CA ILE A 198 -22.77 16.61 12.76
C ILE A 198 -23.43 16.67 14.15
N ASP A 199 -24.32 15.71 14.38
CA ASP A 199 -24.91 15.53 15.72
C ASP A 199 -23.80 15.14 16.70
N MET A 200 -23.39 16.11 17.52
CA MET A 200 -22.37 15.92 18.57
C MET A 200 -22.79 14.83 19.56
N ALA A 201 -24.08 14.49 19.65
CA ALA A 201 -24.57 13.39 20.46
C ALA A 201 -24.14 12.00 19.93
N ALA A 202 -24.00 11.87 18.60
CA ALA A 202 -23.51 10.64 17.98
C ALA A 202 -22.02 10.39 18.25
N LEU A 203 -21.20 11.44 18.45
CA LEU A 203 -19.77 11.32 18.74
C LEU A 203 -19.48 10.99 20.20
N THR A 204 -20.35 11.35 21.14
CA THR A 204 -20.21 11.02 22.56
C THR A 204 -20.59 9.57 22.88
N GLY A 205 -21.42 8.92 22.06
CA GLY A 205 -21.79 7.51 22.20
C GLY A 205 -20.72 6.51 21.79
N LEU A 206 -19.62 6.93 21.14
CA LEU A 206 -18.53 6.06 20.71
C LEU A 206 -17.45 5.83 21.79
N ASN A 207 -17.53 6.51 22.93
CA ASN A 207 -16.54 6.41 24.03
C ASN A 207 -16.94 5.46 25.16
N GLU A 208 -18.06 4.73 25.06
CA GLU A 208 -18.56 3.85 26.13
C GLU A 208 -18.59 2.34 25.78
N ASN A 209 -17.77 1.87 24.79
CA ASN A 209 -17.63 0.42 24.56
C ASN A 209 -16.17 0.00 24.44
#